data_74b6e23c795f7b1f72ea7f5842dbc371
#
_entry.id   74b6e23c795f7b1f72ea7f5842dbc371
#
_cell.length_a   1.000
_cell.length_b   1.000
_cell.length_c   1.000
_cell.angle_alpha   90.00
_cell.angle_beta   90.00
_cell.angle_gamma   90.00
#
_symmetry.space_group_name_H-M   'P 1'
#
loop_
_entity.id
_entity.type
_entity.pdbx_description
1 polymer ?
#
loop_
_entity_poly.entity_id
_entity_poly.type
_entity_poly.pdbx_seq_one_letter_code
_entity_poly.pdbx_strand_id
1 'polypeptide(L)'
;MGSDVLVPEAWVERLARIALALPDAYQEEAWVGERWRVRGRTFAHVLPIEAGRPEAYSRAVGSPGPHVVMTFRADPEELEAITRSGPRYFRARWGTDVAGVVIDDDVDWEELRELVTESYCRLAPRKLVRLVDRPPVSPGR
;
A
#
# COMPACT_ATOMS: atom_id res chain seq x y z
N MET A 1 -2.04 28.59 4.19
CA MET A 1 -1.52 27.96 3.85
C MET A 1 -1.41 26.98 4.38
N GLY A 2 -1.16 26.50 4.34
CA GLY A 2 -0.82 25.54 4.88
C GLY A 2 -1.49 24.54 5.42
N SER A 3 -2.45 24.31 5.19
CA SER A 3 -3.07 23.20 5.79
C SER A 3 -2.82 21.95 5.00
N ASP A 4 -1.73 21.89 4.32
CA ASP A 4 -1.41 20.69 3.61
C ASP A 4 -1.23 19.55 4.59
N VAL A 5 -2.05 18.54 4.45
CA VAL A 5 -1.86 17.30 5.20
C VAL A 5 -0.73 16.54 4.53
N LEU A 6 0.26 16.21 5.29
CA LEU A 6 1.38 15.43 4.82
C LEU A 6 1.35 14.07 5.47
N VAL A 7 1.91 13.09 4.81
CA VAL A 7 2.14 11.81 5.46
C VAL A 7 3.20 12.03 6.53
N PRO A 8 2.96 11.63 7.78
CA PRO A 8 3.99 11.78 8.81
C PRO A 8 5.28 11.13 8.38
N GLU A 9 6.37 11.86 8.56
CA GLU A 9 7.68 11.38 8.12
C GLU A 9 8.02 10.03 8.75
N ALA A 10 7.65 9.84 10.01
CA ALA A 10 7.91 8.57 10.69
C ALA A 10 7.21 7.40 10.00
N TRP A 11 6.03 7.63 9.43
CA TRP A 11 5.31 6.58 8.72
C TRP A 11 5.97 6.26 7.38
N VAL A 12 6.42 7.31 6.67
CA VAL A 12 7.14 7.10 5.41
C VAL A 12 8.42 6.31 5.67
N GLU A 13 9.16 6.67 6.71
CA GLU A 13 10.39 5.97 7.06
C GLU A 13 10.12 4.51 7.41
N ARG A 14 9.04 4.26 8.13
CA ARG A 14 8.72 2.90 8.54
C ARG A 14 8.33 2.06 7.33
N LEU A 15 7.52 2.61 6.43
CA LEU A 15 7.17 1.93 5.19
C LEU A 15 8.41 1.71 4.33
N ALA A 16 9.31 2.69 4.28
CA ALA A 16 10.54 2.57 3.50
C ALA A 16 11.41 1.42 4.02
N ARG A 17 11.50 1.27 5.35
CA ARG A 17 12.27 0.16 5.92
C ARG A 17 11.68 -1.19 5.51
N ILE A 18 10.37 -1.28 5.46
CA ILE A 18 9.71 -2.50 5.02
C ILE A 18 9.95 -2.75 3.54
N ALA A 19 9.68 -1.74 2.71
CA ALA A 19 9.70 -1.90 1.27
C ALA A 19 11.12 -2.04 0.71
N LEU A 20 12.05 -1.25 1.23
CA LEU A 20 13.42 -1.25 0.70
C LEU A 20 14.25 -2.44 1.17
N ALA A 21 13.72 -3.23 2.11
CA ALA A 21 14.33 -4.50 2.46
C ALA A 21 14.07 -5.57 1.40
N LEU A 22 13.16 -5.31 0.48
CA LEU A 22 12.82 -6.28 -0.58
C LEU A 22 13.80 -6.15 -1.75
N PRO A 23 14.13 -7.26 -2.43
CA PRO A 23 15.18 -7.23 -3.46
C PRO A 23 14.90 -6.26 -4.60
N ASP A 24 15.88 -5.45 -4.96
CA ASP A 24 15.81 -4.48 -6.06
C ASP A 24 14.72 -3.42 -5.92
N ALA A 25 14.14 -3.29 -4.73
CA ALA A 25 13.12 -2.28 -4.51
C ALA A 25 13.76 -0.90 -4.41
N TYR A 26 13.04 0.10 -4.90
CA TYR A 26 13.51 1.48 -4.81
C TYR A 26 12.33 2.41 -4.53
N GLN A 27 12.66 3.58 -4.02
CA GLN A 27 11.67 4.58 -3.64
C GLN A 27 11.76 5.76 -4.58
N GLU A 28 10.61 6.36 -4.90
CA GLU A 28 10.61 7.52 -5.74
C GLU A 28 9.44 8.41 -5.33
N GLU A 29 9.61 9.72 -5.50
CA GLU A 29 8.50 10.64 -5.27
C GLU A 29 7.42 10.38 -6.30
N ALA A 30 6.18 10.36 -5.86
CA ALA A 30 5.05 10.28 -6.75
C ALA A 30 4.51 11.69 -6.98
N TRP A 31 3.54 11.82 -7.87
CA TRP A 31 2.87 13.10 -8.06
C TRP A 31 2.34 13.59 -6.73
N VAL A 32 1.76 12.67 -5.93
CA VAL A 32 1.37 12.94 -4.56
C VAL A 32 1.91 11.80 -3.72
N GLY A 33 2.67 12.10 -2.67
CA GLY A 33 3.20 11.10 -1.75
C GLY A 33 4.45 10.41 -2.25
N GLU A 34 4.70 9.23 -1.70
CA GLU A 34 5.89 8.43 -1.98
C GLU A 34 5.47 7.05 -2.46
N ARG A 35 6.25 6.49 -3.37
CA ARG A 35 5.95 5.16 -3.86
C ARG A 35 7.19 4.28 -3.87
N TRP A 36 6.97 2.98 -3.75
CA TRP A 36 8.03 1.98 -3.79
C TRP A 36 7.78 1.06 -4.95
N ARG A 37 8.83 0.79 -5.71
CA ARG A 37 8.73 0.12 -7.00
C ARG A 37 9.75 -0.98 -7.14
N VAL A 38 9.45 -1.93 -8.02
CA VAL A 38 10.38 -2.96 -8.45
C VAL A 38 10.21 -3.13 -9.97
N ARG A 39 11.32 -3.05 -10.70
CA ARG A 39 11.31 -3.22 -12.16
C ARG A 39 10.27 -2.33 -12.83
N GLY A 40 10.16 -1.09 -12.39
CA GLY A 40 9.26 -0.11 -13.00
C GLY A 40 7.80 -0.25 -12.62
N ARG A 41 7.47 -1.10 -11.65
CA ARG A 41 6.08 -1.33 -11.23
C ARG A 41 5.94 -0.93 -9.77
N THR A 42 4.88 -0.18 -9.46
CA THR A 42 4.64 0.31 -8.10
C THR A 42 3.91 -0.75 -7.28
N PHE A 43 4.53 -1.16 -6.17
CA PHE A 43 3.91 -2.14 -5.30
C PHE A 43 3.37 -1.53 -4.00
N ALA A 44 3.73 -0.28 -3.70
CA ALA A 44 3.16 0.42 -2.56
C ALA A 44 3.25 1.92 -2.82
N HIS A 45 2.20 2.64 -2.46
CA HIS A 45 2.14 4.08 -2.65
C HIS A 45 1.41 4.67 -1.45
N VAL A 46 2.07 5.55 -0.71
CA VAL A 46 1.47 6.22 0.44
C VAL A 46 1.24 7.68 0.09
N LEU A 47 0.06 8.20 0.43
CA LEU A 47 -0.30 9.58 0.10
C LEU A 47 -1.35 10.09 1.07
N PRO A 48 -1.42 11.44 1.21
CA PRO A 48 -2.47 12.04 2.00
C PRO A 48 -3.70 12.31 1.15
N ILE A 49 -4.86 12.30 1.77
CA ILE A 49 -6.11 12.75 1.17
C ILE A 49 -6.60 13.90 2.01
N GLU A 50 -6.84 15.06 1.37
CA GLU A 50 -7.37 16.21 2.08
C GLU A 50 -8.24 17.02 1.14
N ALA A 51 -9.34 17.53 1.66
CA ALA A 51 -10.28 18.37 0.90
C ALA A 51 -10.75 17.66 -0.38
N GLY A 52 -10.93 16.35 -0.28
CA GLY A 52 -11.40 15.55 -1.40
C GLY A 52 -10.39 15.30 -2.49
N ARG A 53 -9.10 15.52 -2.21
CA ARG A 53 -8.06 15.37 -3.23
C ARG A 53 -6.95 14.44 -2.75
N PRO A 54 -6.37 13.62 -3.61
CA PRO A 54 -6.75 13.41 -5.02
C PRO A 54 -8.14 12.79 -5.12
N GLU A 55 -8.90 13.27 -6.08
CA GLU A 55 -10.32 12.93 -6.16
C GLU A 55 -10.59 11.43 -6.28
N ALA A 56 -9.81 10.73 -7.10
CA ALA A 56 -10.02 9.30 -7.27
C ALA A 56 -9.83 8.55 -5.95
N TYR A 57 -8.84 8.95 -5.16
CA TYR A 57 -8.57 8.31 -3.86
C TYR A 57 -9.66 8.67 -2.84
N SER A 58 -10.08 9.93 -2.83
CA SER A 58 -11.15 10.36 -1.95
C SER A 58 -12.43 9.59 -2.22
N ARG A 59 -12.75 9.40 -3.50
CA ARG A 59 -13.93 8.61 -3.88
C ARG A 59 -13.82 7.17 -3.48
N ALA A 60 -12.64 6.57 -3.64
CA ALA A 60 -12.44 5.17 -3.29
C ALA A 60 -12.59 4.95 -1.79
N VAL A 61 -12.07 5.88 -1.00
CA VAL A 61 -12.21 5.81 0.46
C VAL A 61 -13.63 6.15 0.90
N GLY A 62 -14.32 7.00 0.14
CA GLY A 62 -15.65 7.46 0.50
C GLY A 62 -15.62 8.62 1.49
N SER A 63 -14.54 9.39 1.50
CA SER A 63 -14.37 10.49 2.46
C SER A 63 -13.41 11.54 1.90
N PRO A 64 -13.67 12.82 2.15
CA PRO A 64 -12.75 13.86 1.67
C PRO A 64 -11.49 14.00 2.52
N GLY A 65 -11.38 13.27 3.61
CA GLY A 65 -10.23 13.34 4.49
C GLY A 65 -10.44 14.32 5.64
N PRO A 66 -9.36 14.59 6.39
CA PRO A 66 -7.98 14.19 6.10
C PRO A 66 -7.72 12.73 6.43
N HIS A 67 -7.00 12.06 5.55
CA HIS A 67 -6.59 10.67 5.75
C HIS A 67 -5.20 10.48 5.18
N VAL A 68 -4.52 9.47 5.67
CA VAL A 68 -3.32 8.95 5.01
C VAL A 68 -3.68 7.55 4.56
N VAL A 69 -3.39 7.23 3.30
CA VAL A 69 -3.72 5.92 2.75
C VAL A 69 -2.49 5.32 2.08
N MET A 70 -2.48 3.99 2.01
CA MET A 70 -1.50 3.27 1.23
C MET A 70 -2.25 2.38 0.26
N THR A 71 -1.87 2.45 -1.03
CA THR A 71 -2.40 1.50 -2.01
C THR A 71 -1.35 0.43 -2.29
N PHE A 72 -1.83 -0.75 -2.63
CA PHE A 72 -0.99 -1.91 -2.87
C PHE A 72 -1.70 -2.85 -3.83
N ARG A 73 -0.97 -3.84 -4.34
CA ARG A 73 -1.54 -4.81 -5.26
C ARG A 73 -1.93 -6.08 -4.54
N ALA A 74 -3.00 -6.68 -4.98
CA ALA A 74 -3.46 -7.95 -4.42
C ALA A 74 -4.15 -8.75 -5.51
N ASP A 75 -4.14 -10.07 -5.35
CA ASP A 75 -4.85 -10.94 -6.25
C ASP A 75 -6.34 -10.55 -6.26
N PRO A 76 -7.00 -10.50 -7.42
CA PRO A 76 -8.42 -10.13 -7.46
C PRO A 76 -9.30 -10.95 -6.53
N GLU A 77 -8.98 -12.22 -6.31
CA GLU A 77 -9.74 -13.03 -5.37
C GLU A 77 -9.53 -12.59 -3.94
N GLU A 78 -8.32 -12.14 -3.62
CA GLU A 78 -8.02 -11.66 -2.28
C GLU A 78 -8.55 -10.27 -2.02
N LEU A 79 -8.71 -9.48 -3.08
CA LEU A 79 -9.22 -8.13 -2.95
C LEU A 79 -10.54 -8.07 -2.23
N GLU A 80 -11.44 -8.99 -2.56
CA GLU A 80 -12.74 -8.99 -1.94
C GLU A 80 -12.63 -9.29 -0.45
N ALA A 81 -11.80 -10.26 -0.09
CA ALA A 81 -11.59 -10.60 1.30
C ALA A 81 -10.96 -9.45 2.07
N ILE A 82 -9.98 -8.79 1.44
CA ILE A 82 -9.30 -7.67 2.06
C ILE A 82 -10.28 -6.52 2.33
N THR A 83 -11.09 -6.18 1.34
CA THR A 83 -12.01 -5.05 1.50
C THR A 83 -13.12 -5.34 2.49
N ARG A 84 -13.37 -6.62 2.80
CA ARG A 84 -14.31 -7.00 3.83
C ARG A 84 -13.67 -7.10 5.22
N SER A 85 -12.36 -6.94 5.31
CA SER A 85 -11.64 -7.12 6.58
C SER A 85 -11.94 -6.02 7.59
N GLY A 86 -12.47 -4.90 7.13
CA GLY A 86 -12.84 -3.82 8.03
C GLY A 86 -12.94 -2.51 7.29
N PRO A 87 -13.43 -1.48 7.98
CA PRO A 87 -13.71 -0.19 7.34
C PRO A 87 -12.47 0.57 6.90
N ARG A 88 -11.29 0.17 7.35
CA ARG A 88 -10.07 0.85 6.94
C ARG A 88 -9.63 0.44 5.54
N TYR A 89 -10.18 -0.63 4.99
CA TYR A 89 -9.79 -1.12 3.66
C TYR A 89 -10.76 -0.63 2.61
N PHE A 90 -10.22 -0.39 1.41
CA PHE A 90 -11.06 0.03 0.29
C PHE A 90 -10.50 -0.53 -1.01
N ARG A 91 -11.33 -0.57 -2.02
CA ARG A 91 -10.92 -1.03 -3.34
C ARG A 91 -10.69 0.19 -4.22
N ALA A 92 -9.56 0.22 -4.89
CA ALA A 92 -9.29 1.24 -5.88
C ALA A 92 -10.01 0.87 -7.18
N ARG A 93 -10.60 1.87 -7.82
CA ARG A 93 -11.42 1.59 -8.99
C ARG A 93 -10.67 1.75 -10.30
N TRP A 94 -9.40 2.13 -10.23
CA TRP A 94 -8.60 2.35 -11.43
C TRP A 94 -7.77 1.14 -11.82
N GLY A 95 -8.01 0.00 -11.20
CA GLY A 95 -7.32 -1.22 -11.54
C GLY A 95 -8.06 -2.42 -10.98
N THR A 96 -7.79 -3.58 -11.53
CA THR A 96 -8.46 -4.80 -11.09
C THR A 96 -7.77 -5.46 -9.91
N ASP A 97 -6.54 -5.03 -9.60
CA ASP A 97 -5.73 -5.64 -8.55
C ASP A 97 -5.19 -4.63 -7.54
N VAL A 98 -5.88 -3.50 -7.38
CA VAL A 98 -5.41 -2.46 -6.47
C VAL A 98 -6.38 -2.30 -5.31
N ALA A 99 -5.85 -2.36 -4.10
CA ALA A 99 -6.60 -2.10 -2.89
C ALA A 99 -5.90 -1.00 -2.10
N GLY A 100 -6.55 -0.51 -1.08
CA GLY A 100 -5.96 0.49 -0.21
C GLY A 100 -6.34 0.29 1.23
N VAL A 101 -5.57 0.91 2.10
CA VAL A 101 -5.78 0.86 3.53
C VAL A 101 -5.55 2.24 4.11
N VAL A 102 -6.45 2.67 5.00
CA VAL A 102 -6.28 3.93 5.72
C VAL A 102 -5.31 3.68 6.87
N ILE A 103 -4.28 4.52 6.96
CA ILE A 103 -3.27 4.42 8.00
C ILE A 103 -3.56 5.47 9.06
N ASP A 104 -3.66 5.03 10.31
CA ASP A 104 -3.84 5.91 11.44
C ASP A 104 -3.02 5.34 12.61
N ASP A 105 -3.19 5.92 13.79
CA ASP A 105 -2.39 5.50 14.95
C ASP A 105 -2.69 4.08 15.38
N ASP A 106 -3.83 3.53 14.99
CA ASP A 106 -4.24 2.18 15.37
C ASP A 106 -3.91 1.12 14.32
N VAL A 107 -3.21 1.48 13.26
CA VAL A 107 -2.91 0.52 12.21
C VAL A 107 -1.93 -0.54 12.72
N ASP A 108 -2.13 -1.76 12.26
CA ASP A 108 -1.23 -2.86 12.59
C ASP A 108 -0.09 -2.87 11.58
N TRP A 109 1.10 -2.46 12.03
CA TRP A 109 2.26 -2.36 11.15
C TRP A 109 2.75 -3.71 10.64
N GLU A 110 2.51 -4.78 11.41
CA GLU A 110 2.85 -6.11 10.92
C GLU A 110 1.96 -6.51 9.77
N GLU A 111 0.69 -6.13 9.84
CA GLU A 111 -0.23 -6.36 8.73
C GLU A 111 0.20 -5.57 7.50
N LEU A 112 0.62 -4.32 7.68
CA LEU A 112 1.12 -3.52 6.56
C LEU A 112 2.33 -4.18 5.92
N ARG A 113 3.23 -4.73 6.74
CA ARG A 113 4.39 -5.45 6.22
C ARG A 113 3.96 -6.61 5.33
N GLU A 114 2.98 -7.37 5.78
CA GLU A 114 2.49 -8.51 5.00
C GLU A 114 1.87 -8.05 3.69
N LEU A 115 1.08 -6.98 3.73
CA LEU A 115 0.44 -6.47 2.53
C LEU A 115 1.47 -5.95 1.52
N VAL A 116 2.48 -5.23 1.99
CA VAL A 116 3.55 -4.72 1.13
C VAL A 116 4.35 -5.86 0.53
N THR A 117 4.68 -6.85 1.34
CA THR A 117 5.46 -8.01 0.88
C THR A 117 4.72 -8.80 -0.18
N GLU A 118 3.44 -9.08 0.04
CA GLU A 118 2.65 -9.82 -0.94
C GLU A 118 2.43 -9.01 -2.22
N SER A 119 2.27 -7.70 -2.08
CA SER A 119 2.14 -6.83 -3.24
C SER A 119 3.41 -6.87 -4.09
N TYR A 120 4.57 -6.79 -3.44
CA TYR A 120 5.86 -6.93 -4.12
C TYR A 120 5.94 -8.26 -4.86
N CYS A 121 5.58 -9.35 -4.19
CA CYS A 121 5.70 -10.68 -4.77
C CYS A 121 4.77 -10.86 -5.96
N ARG A 122 3.69 -10.12 -6.02
CA ARG A 122 2.79 -10.17 -7.16
C ARG A 122 3.42 -9.54 -8.41
N LEU A 123 4.27 -8.52 -8.22
CA LEU A 123 4.82 -7.75 -9.34
C LEU A 123 6.24 -8.12 -9.71
N ALA A 124 7.01 -8.61 -8.76
CA ALA A 124 8.43 -8.88 -8.98
C ALA A 124 8.64 -10.15 -9.80
N PRO A 125 9.75 -10.22 -10.55
CA PRO A 125 10.10 -11.47 -11.24
C PRO A 125 10.31 -12.60 -10.24
N ARG A 126 10.05 -13.81 -10.69
CA ARG A 126 10.15 -14.99 -9.81
C ARG A 126 11.51 -15.12 -9.12
N LYS A 127 12.58 -14.78 -9.83
CA LYS A 127 13.92 -14.93 -9.24
C LYS A 127 14.10 -14.00 -8.03
N LEU A 128 13.45 -12.85 -8.04
CA LEU A 128 13.50 -11.94 -6.91
C LEU A 128 12.57 -12.41 -5.80
N VAL A 129 11.41 -12.93 -6.15
CA VAL A 129 10.45 -13.44 -5.17
C VAL A 129 11.09 -14.57 -4.35
N ARG A 130 11.91 -15.40 -4.98
CA ARG A 130 12.59 -16.51 -4.29
C ARG A 130 13.54 -16.02 -3.20
N LEU A 131 13.97 -14.77 -3.29
CA LEU A 131 14.88 -14.21 -2.29
C LEU A 131 14.14 -13.58 -1.11
N VAL A 132 12.82 -13.48 -1.21
CA VAL A 132 12.03 -12.83 -0.17
C VAL A 132 11.81 -13.79 0.99
N ASP A 133 12.14 -13.30 2.20
CA ASP A 133 11.93 -14.06 3.41
C ASP A 133 10.51 -13.80 3.89
N ARG A 134 9.65 -14.78 3.73
CA ARG A 134 8.27 -14.66 4.20
C ARG A 134 7.82 -16.00 4.75
N PRO A 135 6.84 -15.96 5.68
CA PRO A 135 6.39 -17.21 6.29
C PRO A 135 5.86 -18.17 5.23
N PRO A 136 6.09 -19.45 5.39
CA PRO A 136 5.53 -20.42 4.46
C PRO A 136 4.01 -20.41 4.55
N VAL A 137 3.38 -20.71 3.42
CA VAL A 137 1.94 -20.87 3.37
C VAL A 137 1.59 -22.10 4.20
N SER A 138 0.59 -21.95 5.08
CA SER A 138 0.16 -23.09 5.87
C SER A 138 -0.32 -24.21 5.00
N PRO A 139 0.21 -25.40 5.16
CA PRO A 139 -0.31 -26.53 4.41
C PRO A 139 -1.72 -26.85 4.91
N GLY A 140 -2.50 -27.44 4.09
CA GLY A 140 -3.85 -27.77 4.47
C GLY A 140 -4.85 -26.71 4.18
N ARG A 141 -4.42 -25.66 3.55
CA ARG A 141 -5.34 -24.67 3.14
C ARG A 141 -5.82 -24.93 1.81
#